data_37857053bf579730e79c1600a457c996
#
_entry.id   37857053bf579730e79c1600a457c996
#
_cell.length_a   1.000
_cell.length_b   1.000
_cell.length_c   1.000
_cell.angle_alpha   90.00
_cell.angle_beta   90.00
_cell.angle_gamma   90.00
#
_symmetry.space_group_name_H-M   'P 1'
#
loop_
_entity.id
_entity.type
_entity.pdbx_description
1 polymer ?
#
loop_
_entity_poly.entity_id
_entity_poly.type
_entity_poly.pdbx_seq_one_letter_code
_entity_poly.pdbx_strand_id
1 'polypeptide(L)'
;MFNGQHTIEIVALVSGSRETPVWCMVYDDLVYTQEADIFANQMKYVKSLLPYEIFMANIEAGNDRELIIRDLVESYDLSITSSSRPGGICAVSTLINIYEKYGFHTLDRVLRLCVATWEGAPMSFSSNMLNAIARLDNAYGETMKDDTFKEKVGRVSVREISRTARERRAGSLGFAEALLLEYNKKSKYSLPFEKLYTHKHPKKENNQLKMNPVKVPLQKVS
;
A
#
# COMPACT_ATOMS: atom_id res chain seq x y z
N MET A 1 -17.21 31.99 2.05
CA MET A 1 -17.61 30.70 1.44
C MET A 1 -16.63 29.63 1.92
N PHE A 2 -17.09 28.61 2.62
CA PHE A 2 -16.24 27.59 3.21
C PHE A 2 -16.27 26.24 2.45
N ASN A 3 -17.10 26.11 1.40
CA ASN A 3 -17.12 24.95 0.51
C ASN A 3 -17.67 25.34 -0.88
N GLY A 4 -17.29 24.59 -1.93
CA GLY A 4 -17.81 24.80 -3.30
C GLY A 4 -17.03 25.78 -4.17
N GLN A 5 -15.95 26.36 -3.71
CA GLN A 5 -15.13 27.32 -4.49
C GLN A 5 -14.65 26.74 -5.81
N HIS A 6 -14.12 25.50 -5.80
CA HIS A 6 -13.68 24.82 -7.02
C HIS A 6 -14.85 24.54 -7.98
N THR A 7 -16.02 24.21 -7.47
CA THR A 7 -17.22 23.98 -8.31
C THR A 7 -17.58 25.25 -9.06
N ILE A 8 -17.56 26.42 -8.40
CA ILE A 8 -17.83 27.70 -9.02
C ILE A 8 -16.80 28.04 -10.10
N GLU A 9 -15.53 27.80 -9.83
CA GLU A 9 -14.46 28.02 -10.80
C GLU A 9 -14.57 27.10 -12.02
N ILE A 10 -14.90 25.82 -11.83
CA ILE A 10 -15.13 24.87 -12.92
C ILE A 10 -16.35 25.29 -13.75
N VAL A 11 -17.47 25.67 -13.11
CA VAL A 11 -18.64 26.12 -13.83
C VAL A 11 -18.32 27.38 -14.64
N ALA A 12 -17.59 28.33 -14.07
CA ALA A 12 -17.16 29.53 -14.77
C ALA A 12 -16.28 29.24 -15.98
N LEU A 13 -15.34 28.28 -15.85
CA LEU A 13 -14.49 27.83 -16.94
C LEU A 13 -15.29 27.15 -18.08
N VAL A 14 -16.18 26.24 -17.73
CA VAL A 14 -16.97 25.47 -18.71
C VAL A 14 -18.01 26.34 -19.42
N SER A 15 -18.68 27.26 -18.69
CA SER A 15 -19.67 28.15 -19.24
C SER A 15 -19.11 29.39 -19.91
N GLY A 16 -17.84 29.72 -19.68
CA GLY A 16 -17.20 30.95 -20.12
C GLY A 16 -17.68 32.21 -19.37
N SER A 17 -18.44 32.05 -18.30
CA SER A 17 -18.98 33.18 -17.51
C SER A 17 -19.01 32.88 -16.02
N ARG A 18 -18.59 33.86 -15.22
CA ARG A 18 -18.73 33.81 -13.74
C ARG A 18 -20.14 34.12 -13.25
N GLU A 19 -21.04 34.55 -14.13
CA GLU A 19 -22.40 34.87 -13.82
C GLU A 19 -23.37 33.68 -13.99
N THR A 20 -22.82 32.51 -14.37
CA THR A 20 -23.62 31.29 -14.50
C THR A 20 -24.20 30.87 -13.14
N PRO A 21 -25.54 30.73 -13.05
CA PRO A 21 -26.18 30.37 -11.78
C PRO A 21 -25.73 28.96 -11.31
N VAL A 22 -25.45 28.87 -10.03
CA VAL A 22 -25.17 27.60 -9.36
C VAL A 22 -26.06 27.43 -8.15
N TRP A 23 -26.50 26.20 -7.91
CA TRP A 23 -27.23 25.87 -6.69
C TRP A 23 -26.30 25.92 -5.50
N CYS A 24 -26.64 26.71 -4.47
CA CYS A 24 -25.87 26.78 -3.23
C CYS A 24 -26.81 26.83 -2.02
N MET A 25 -26.31 26.33 -0.90
CA MET A 25 -26.98 26.50 0.39
C MET A 25 -26.34 27.69 1.10
N VAL A 26 -27.19 28.67 1.43
CA VAL A 26 -26.78 29.89 2.13
C VAL A 26 -27.15 29.75 3.60
N TYR A 27 -26.22 30.08 4.47
CA TYR A 27 -26.43 30.17 5.90
C TYR A 27 -26.15 31.61 6.31
N ASP A 28 -27.11 32.22 7.00
CA ASP A 28 -27.00 33.59 7.48
C ASP A 28 -26.61 33.60 8.97
N ASP A 29 -25.94 34.67 9.39
CA ASP A 29 -25.57 34.96 10.79
C ASP A 29 -24.73 33.90 11.52
N LEU A 30 -23.92 33.11 10.77
CA LEU A 30 -23.02 32.19 11.39
C LEU A 30 -21.81 32.87 12.02
N VAL A 31 -21.50 32.50 13.28
CA VAL A 31 -20.20 32.81 13.89
C VAL A 31 -19.15 31.80 13.45
N TYR A 32 -17.88 32.20 13.49
CA TYR A 32 -16.76 31.39 13.02
C TYR A 32 -16.74 29.94 13.56
N THR A 33 -17.11 29.73 14.81
CA THR A 33 -17.19 28.40 15.43
C THR A 33 -18.28 27.53 14.80
N GLN A 34 -19.41 28.12 14.42
CA GLN A 34 -20.49 27.41 13.71
C GLN A 34 -20.10 27.09 12.28
N GLU A 35 -19.42 27.98 11.57
CA GLU A 35 -18.88 27.71 10.25
C GLU A 35 -17.90 26.54 10.29
N ALA A 36 -17.00 26.51 11.26
CA ALA A 36 -16.04 25.43 11.46
C ALA A 36 -16.72 24.09 11.77
N ASP A 37 -17.80 24.11 12.58
CA ASP A 37 -18.56 22.88 12.90
C ASP A 37 -19.32 22.35 11.68
N ILE A 38 -19.98 23.24 10.91
CA ILE A 38 -20.66 22.86 9.66
C ILE A 38 -19.66 22.28 8.67
N PHE A 39 -18.49 22.90 8.48
CA PHE A 39 -17.43 22.39 7.62
C PHE A 39 -16.94 21.01 8.06
N ALA A 40 -16.65 20.83 9.36
CA ALA A 40 -16.22 19.56 9.90
C ALA A 40 -17.30 18.46 9.73
N ASN A 41 -18.56 18.81 9.90
CA ASN A 41 -19.67 17.87 9.69
C ASN A 41 -19.87 17.52 8.23
N GLN A 42 -19.75 18.48 7.30
CA GLN A 42 -19.77 18.19 5.85
C GLN A 42 -18.67 17.21 5.46
N MET A 43 -17.46 17.38 5.99
CA MET A 43 -16.34 16.47 5.72
C MET A 43 -16.58 15.04 6.19
N LYS A 44 -17.42 14.80 7.21
CA LYS A 44 -17.83 13.46 7.63
C LYS A 44 -18.68 12.72 6.60
N TYR A 45 -19.41 13.44 5.76
CA TYR A 45 -20.28 12.89 4.71
C TYR A 45 -19.59 12.80 3.35
N VAL A 46 -18.38 13.34 3.20
CA VAL A 46 -17.59 13.14 2.00
C VAL A 46 -17.04 11.72 2.03
N LYS A 47 -17.38 10.94 1.01
CA LYS A 47 -16.82 9.58 0.85
C LYS A 47 -15.30 9.67 0.84
N SER A 48 -14.67 9.06 1.83
CA SER A 48 -13.21 8.96 1.86
C SER A 48 -12.71 8.24 0.62
N LEU A 49 -11.66 8.78 0.00
CA LEU A 49 -11.00 8.12 -1.12
C LEU A 49 -10.49 6.74 -0.70
N LEU A 50 -10.66 5.77 -1.57
CA LEU A 50 -10.10 4.44 -1.37
C LEU A 50 -8.56 4.49 -1.48
N PRO A 51 -7.84 3.61 -0.80
CA PRO A 51 -6.38 3.56 -0.90
C PRO A 51 -5.86 3.47 -2.34
N TYR A 52 -6.59 2.77 -3.21
CA TYR A 52 -6.28 2.69 -4.63
C TYR A 52 -6.41 4.07 -5.32
N GLU A 53 -7.48 4.81 -5.04
CA GLU A 53 -7.71 6.14 -5.64
C GLU A 53 -6.63 7.13 -5.22
N ILE A 54 -6.24 7.10 -3.94
CA ILE A 54 -5.13 7.91 -3.40
C ILE A 54 -3.82 7.53 -4.09
N PHE A 55 -3.55 6.24 -4.25
CA PHE A 55 -2.34 5.76 -4.90
C PHE A 55 -2.24 6.24 -6.35
N MET A 56 -3.33 6.12 -7.11
CA MET A 56 -3.37 6.58 -8.50
C MET A 56 -3.20 8.09 -8.60
N ALA A 57 -3.84 8.88 -7.72
CA ALA A 57 -3.65 10.32 -7.68
C ALA A 57 -2.19 10.71 -7.35
N ASN A 58 -1.52 9.95 -6.48
CA ASN A 58 -0.11 10.17 -6.17
C ASN A 58 0.81 9.84 -7.35
N ILE A 59 0.48 8.83 -8.16
CA ILE A 59 1.19 8.54 -9.42
C ILE A 59 1.06 9.72 -10.38
N GLU A 60 -0.15 10.22 -10.59
CA GLU A 60 -0.41 11.39 -11.45
C GLU A 60 0.30 12.66 -10.95
N ALA A 61 0.43 12.79 -9.64
CA ALA A 61 1.19 13.86 -9.01
C ALA A 61 2.73 13.70 -9.11
N GLY A 62 3.22 12.57 -9.64
CA GLY A 62 4.64 12.30 -9.81
C GLY A 62 5.37 11.92 -8.52
N ASN A 63 4.68 11.36 -7.54
CA ASN A 63 5.30 10.95 -6.27
C ASN A 63 6.20 9.72 -6.47
N ASP A 64 7.49 9.86 -6.20
CA ASP A 64 8.53 8.85 -6.45
C ASP A 64 8.19 7.49 -5.83
N ARG A 65 7.68 7.45 -4.62
CA ARG A 65 7.36 6.21 -3.92
C ARG A 65 6.33 5.37 -4.68
N GLU A 66 5.24 5.96 -5.10
CA GLU A 66 4.17 5.30 -5.83
C GLU A 66 4.62 4.89 -7.22
N LEU A 67 5.43 5.70 -7.88
CA LEU A 67 6.04 5.38 -9.16
C LEU A 67 6.96 4.15 -9.05
N ILE A 68 7.85 4.11 -8.06
CA ILE A 68 8.76 2.98 -7.81
C ILE A 68 7.96 1.70 -7.54
N ILE A 69 6.92 1.77 -6.70
CA ILE A 69 6.07 0.60 -6.40
C ILE A 69 5.33 0.12 -7.63
N ARG A 70 4.77 1.03 -8.44
CA ARG A 70 4.10 0.70 -9.70
C ARG A 70 5.06 0.00 -10.66
N ASP A 71 6.21 0.60 -10.93
CA ASP A 71 7.19 0.09 -11.89
C ASP A 71 7.71 -1.30 -11.45
N LEU A 72 7.89 -1.51 -10.14
CA LEU A 72 8.25 -2.80 -9.60
C LEU A 72 7.13 -3.84 -9.81
N VAL A 73 5.87 -3.50 -9.56
CA VAL A 73 4.73 -4.39 -9.80
C VAL A 73 4.62 -4.76 -11.28
N GLU A 74 4.73 -3.77 -12.16
CA GLU A 74 4.65 -3.95 -13.62
C GLU A 74 5.82 -4.79 -14.16
N SER A 75 7.00 -4.73 -13.54
CA SER A 75 8.16 -5.55 -13.93
C SER A 75 7.93 -7.06 -13.78
N TYR A 76 6.90 -7.46 -13.02
CA TYR A 76 6.45 -8.85 -12.85
C TYR A 76 5.20 -9.21 -13.69
N ASP A 77 4.86 -8.43 -14.69
CA ASP A 77 3.62 -8.55 -15.49
C ASP A 77 2.34 -8.50 -14.62
N LEU A 78 2.42 -7.81 -13.48
CA LEU A 78 1.32 -7.57 -12.56
C LEU A 78 0.78 -6.15 -12.74
N SER A 79 -0.42 -5.92 -12.21
CA SER A 79 -1.03 -4.59 -12.23
C SER A 79 -1.65 -4.23 -10.89
N ILE A 80 -1.62 -2.95 -10.53
CA ILE A 80 -2.33 -2.42 -9.36
C ILE A 80 -3.78 -2.16 -9.77
N THR A 81 -4.73 -2.70 -9.01
CA THR A 81 -6.15 -2.70 -9.39
C THR A 81 -7.07 -2.39 -8.21
N SER A 82 -8.26 -1.85 -8.51
CA SER A 82 -9.30 -1.62 -7.50
C SER A 82 -10.12 -2.87 -7.16
N SER A 83 -10.08 -3.90 -8.03
CA SER A 83 -10.83 -5.14 -7.89
C SER A 83 -9.95 -6.37 -8.09
N SER A 84 -10.29 -7.47 -7.42
CA SER A 84 -9.53 -8.72 -7.51
C SER A 84 -9.66 -9.34 -8.91
N ARG A 85 -8.53 -9.59 -9.57
CA ARG A 85 -8.40 -10.29 -10.85
C ARG A 85 -7.07 -11.03 -10.91
N PRO A 86 -6.92 -12.02 -11.80
CA PRO A 86 -5.61 -12.66 -12.02
C PRO A 86 -4.55 -11.61 -12.40
N GLY A 87 -3.38 -11.69 -11.79
CA GLY A 87 -2.30 -10.72 -12.00
C GLY A 87 -2.57 -9.32 -11.40
N GLY A 88 -3.71 -9.12 -10.71
CA GLY A 88 -4.07 -7.84 -10.10
C GLY A 88 -3.79 -7.79 -8.60
N ILE A 89 -3.21 -6.70 -8.13
CA ILE A 89 -2.95 -6.44 -6.71
C ILE A 89 -3.86 -5.31 -6.23
N CYS A 90 -4.79 -5.64 -5.31
CA CYS A 90 -5.68 -4.65 -4.68
C CYS A 90 -5.15 -4.15 -3.33
N ALA A 91 -4.14 -4.82 -2.78
CA ALA A 91 -3.61 -4.57 -1.44
C ALA A 91 -2.61 -3.41 -1.42
N VAL A 92 -2.98 -2.27 -2.00
CA VAL A 92 -2.11 -1.10 -2.23
C VAL A 92 -1.47 -0.61 -0.95
N SER A 93 -2.25 -0.42 0.12
CA SER A 93 -1.72 0.00 1.42
C SER A 93 -0.68 -0.98 1.97
N THR A 94 -0.81 -2.27 1.64
CA THR A 94 0.16 -3.28 2.06
C THR A 94 1.47 -3.15 1.30
N LEU A 95 1.43 -2.88 -0.01
CA LEU A 95 2.64 -2.62 -0.80
C LEU A 95 3.39 -1.42 -0.25
N ILE A 96 2.70 -0.31 0.00
CA ILE A 96 3.27 0.90 0.60
C ILE A 96 3.90 0.58 1.97
N ASN A 97 3.17 -0.10 2.85
CA ASN A 97 3.65 -0.43 4.19
C ASN A 97 4.89 -1.34 4.17
N ILE A 98 4.94 -2.31 3.25
CA ILE A 98 6.12 -3.18 3.09
C ILE A 98 7.31 -2.36 2.59
N TYR A 99 7.10 -1.52 1.58
CA TYR A 99 8.13 -0.65 1.05
C TYR A 99 8.70 0.31 2.11
N GLU A 100 7.83 0.98 2.87
CA GLU A 100 8.24 1.92 3.91
C GLU A 100 8.93 1.26 5.10
N LYS A 101 8.48 0.06 5.47
CA LYS A 101 8.98 -0.63 6.66
C LYS A 101 10.23 -1.45 6.41
N TYR A 102 10.30 -2.11 5.26
CA TYR A 102 11.35 -3.09 4.97
C TYR A 102 12.21 -2.72 3.75
N GLY A 103 11.78 -1.73 2.96
CA GLY A 103 12.50 -1.24 1.79
C GLY A 103 12.17 -1.98 0.50
N PHE A 104 12.78 -1.47 -0.59
CA PHE A 104 12.59 -1.95 -1.96
C PHE A 104 12.91 -3.45 -2.11
N HIS A 105 14.06 -3.89 -1.60
CA HIS A 105 14.53 -5.28 -1.78
C HIS A 105 13.59 -6.31 -1.16
N THR A 106 13.01 -6.02 0.00
CA THR A 106 12.02 -6.92 0.60
C THR A 106 10.72 -6.94 -0.22
N LEU A 107 10.25 -5.78 -0.71
CA LEU A 107 9.07 -5.74 -1.56
C LEU A 107 9.29 -6.52 -2.86
N ASP A 108 10.44 -6.34 -3.52
CA ASP A 108 10.84 -7.08 -4.71
C ASP A 108 10.82 -8.60 -4.45
N ARG A 109 11.47 -9.05 -3.37
CA ARG A 109 11.52 -10.47 -3.02
C ARG A 109 10.13 -11.05 -2.72
N VAL A 110 9.27 -10.28 -2.04
CA VAL A 110 7.88 -10.68 -1.75
C VAL A 110 7.10 -10.92 -3.05
N LEU A 111 7.15 -9.99 -4.00
CA LEU A 111 6.46 -10.12 -5.29
C LEU A 111 7.03 -11.29 -6.09
N ARG A 112 8.35 -11.39 -6.19
CA ARG A 112 9.04 -12.49 -6.86
C ARG A 112 8.64 -13.86 -6.32
N LEU A 113 8.61 -14.02 -5.00
CA LEU A 113 8.20 -15.27 -4.36
C LEU A 113 6.72 -15.58 -4.64
N CYS A 114 5.83 -14.61 -4.59
CA CYS A 114 4.42 -14.80 -4.93
C CYS A 114 4.22 -15.27 -6.38
N VAL A 115 4.88 -14.61 -7.32
CA VAL A 115 4.79 -14.96 -8.75
C VAL A 115 5.42 -16.34 -9.01
N ALA A 116 6.64 -16.55 -8.52
CA ALA A 116 7.36 -17.80 -8.75
C ALA A 116 6.67 -19.03 -8.12
N THR A 117 5.92 -18.85 -7.03
CA THR A 117 5.29 -19.95 -6.29
C THR A 117 3.88 -20.25 -6.79
N TRP A 118 3.08 -19.24 -7.14
CA TRP A 118 1.65 -19.40 -7.46
C TRP A 118 1.23 -18.77 -8.79
N GLU A 119 2.19 -18.31 -9.62
CA GLU A 119 1.94 -17.81 -10.98
C GLU A 119 0.85 -16.73 -11.05
N GLY A 120 0.80 -15.85 -10.04
CA GLY A 120 -0.20 -14.78 -10.00
C GLY A 120 -1.61 -15.22 -9.64
N ALA A 121 -1.77 -16.42 -9.04
CA ALA A 121 -3.07 -16.93 -8.60
C ALA A 121 -3.82 -15.91 -7.73
N PRO A 122 -5.13 -15.78 -7.86
CA PRO A 122 -5.94 -14.94 -6.97
C PRO A 122 -5.65 -15.26 -5.51
N MET A 123 -5.65 -14.25 -4.63
CA MET A 123 -5.32 -14.32 -3.21
C MET A 123 -3.83 -14.50 -2.86
N SER A 124 -2.93 -14.87 -3.81
CA SER A 124 -1.49 -14.88 -3.52
C SER A 124 -0.97 -13.48 -3.18
N PHE A 125 -1.63 -12.43 -3.68
CA PHE A 125 -1.36 -11.04 -3.38
C PHE A 125 -2.29 -10.43 -2.31
N SER A 126 -2.92 -11.25 -1.47
CA SER A 126 -3.70 -10.74 -0.34
C SER A 126 -2.80 -10.04 0.69
N SER A 127 -3.33 -9.04 1.39
CA SER A 127 -2.59 -8.31 2.44
C SER A 127 -1.91 -9.24 3.46
N ASN A 128 -2.60 -10.30 3.87
CA ASN A 128 -2.04 -11.26 4.84
C ASN A 128 -0.89 -12.06 4.24
N MET A 129 -0.99 -12.48 2.98
CA MET A 129 0.07 -13.25 2.31
C MET A 129 1.32 -12.38 2.09
N LEU A 130 1.17 -11.18 1.53
CA LEU A 130 2.27 -10.25 1.30
C LEU A 130 3.00 -9.91 2.60
N ASN A 131 2.26 -9.54 3.64
CA ASN A 131 2.83 -9.26 4.96
C ASN A 131 3.49 -10.48 5.61
N ALA A 132 2.95 -11.69 5.37
CA ALA A 132 3.55 -12.92 5.89
C ALA A 132 4.90 -13.22 5.26
N ILE A 133 5.00 -13.09 3.93
CA ILE A 133 6.28 -13.30 3.22
C ILE A 133 7.28 -12.22 3.62
N ALA A 134 6.87 -10.95 3.73
CA ALA A 134 7.74 -9.87 4.20
C ALA A 134 8.25 -10.12 5.63
N ARG A 135 7.40 -10.68 6.50
CA ARG A 135 7.80 -11.09 7.86
C ARG A 135 8.80 -12.25 7.84
N LEU A 136 8.61 -13.23 6.96
CA LEU A 136 9.57 -14.33 6.78
C LEU A 136 10.90 -13.82 6.26
N ASP A 137 10.89 -12.94 5.27
CA ASP A 137 12.09 -12.30 4.75
C ASP A 137 12.85 -11.55 5.84
N ASN A 138 12.16 -10.72 6.61
CA ASN A 138 12.77 -9.98 7.73
C ASN A 138 13.33 -10.89 8.83
N ALA A 139 12.71 -12.05 9.09
CA ALA A 139 13.13 -12.98 10.14
C ALA A 139 14.33 -13.85 9.72
N TYR A 140 14.34 -14.27 8.47
CA TYR A 140 15.29 -15.30 8.00
C TYR A 140 16.25 -14.80 6.91
N GLY A 141 15.90 -13.76 6.16
CA GLY A 141 16.72 -13.22 5.08
C GLY A 141 17.23 -14.30 4.15
N GLU A 142 18.53 -14.30 3.90
CA GLU A 142 19.22 -15.26 3.03
C GLU A 142 19.22 -16.71 3.52
N THR A 143 18.84 -16.95 4.77
CA THR A 143 18.70 -18.34 5.29
C THR A 143 17.49 -19.04 4.70
N MET A 144 16.44 -18.30 4.34
CA MET A 144 15.29 -18.78 3.58
C MET A 144 15.61 -18.75 2.09
N LYS A 145 15.79 -19.92 1.48
CA LYS A 145 16.14 -20.03 0.05
C LYS A 145 14.88 -19.96 -0.81
N ASP A 146 14.91 -19.12 -1.84
CA ASP A 146 13.79 -18.87 -2.74
C ASP A 146 13.36 -20.14 -3.51
N ASP A 147 14.34 -20.91 -4.02
CA ASP A 147 14.05 -22.17 -4.71
C ASP A 147 13.37 -23.19 -3.80
N THR A 148 13.85 -23.29 -2.55
CA THR A 148 13.23 -24.18 -1.55
C THR A 148 11.82 -23.72 -1.20
N PHE A 149 11.61 -22.40 -1.10
CA PHE A 149 10.29 -21.83 -0.86
C PHE A 149 9.35 -22.21 -2.02
N LYS A 150 9.74 -21.91 -3.27
CA LYS A 150 8.98 -22.25 -4.45
C LYS A 150 8.65 -23.75 -4.52
N GLU A 151 9.65 -24.61 -4.35
CA GLU A 151 9.47 -26.06 -4.46
C GLU A 151 8.53 -26.62 -3.40
N LYS A 152 8.69 -26.22 -2.13
CA LYS A 152 7.92 -26.83 -1.03
C LYS A 152 6.58 -26.18 -0.81
N VAL A 153 6.55 -24.84 -0.77
CA VAL A 153 5.32 -24.08 -0.53
C VAL A 153 4.42 -24.09 -1.77
N GLY A 154 5.01 -24.11 -2.97
CA GLY A 154 4.26 -24.19 -4.22
C GLY A 154 3.50 -25.49 -4.44
N ARG A 155 3.80 -26.54 -3.67
CA ARG A 155 3.01 -27.80 -3.67
C ARG A 155 1.64 -27.64 -3.01
N VAL A 156 1.43 -26.54 -2.29
CA VAL A 156 0.22 -26.27 -1.52
C VAL A 156 -0.48 -25.06 -2.10
N SER A 157 -1.78 -25.18 -2.33
CA SER A 157 -2.59 -24.08 -2.87
C SER A 157 -2.69 -22.92 -1.87
N VAL A 158 -2.85 -21.69 -2.40
CA VAL A 158 -3.09 -20.49 -1.57
C VAL A 158 -4.30 -20.67 -0.64
N ARG A 159 -5.33 -21.37 -1.10
CA ARG A 159 -6.54 -21.67 -0.30
C ARG A 159 -6.21 -22.56 0.92
N GLU A 160 -5.37 -23.55 0.73
CA GLU A 160 -4.95 -24.46 1.80
C GLU A 160 -4.04 -23.76 2.81
N ILE A 161 -3.09 -22.95 2.34
CA ILE A 161 -2.29 -22.06 3.21
C ILE A 161 -3.22 -21.16 4.03
N SER A 162 -4.23 -20.56 3.40
CA SER A 162 -5.20 -19.69 4.09
C SER A 162 -6.02 -20.42 5.15
N ARG A 163 -6.38 -21.70 4.90
CA ARG A 163 -7.08 -22.54 5.87
C ARG A 163 -6.18 -22.81 7.08
N THR A 164 -4.99 -23.34 6.83
CA THR A 164 -4.00 -23.63 7.89
C THR A 164 -3.66 -22.38 8.71
N ALA A 165 -3.53 -21.23 8.04
CA ALA A 165 -3.25 -19.97 8.72
C ALA A 165 -4.34 -19.58 9.72
N ARG A 166 -5.64 -19.73 9.35
CA ARG A 166 -6.78 -19.43 10.24
C ARG A 166 -6.86 -20.37 11.43
N GLU A 167 -6.51 -21.64 11.25
CA GLU A 167 -6.48 -22.64 12.32
C GLU A 167 -5.36 -22.34 13.34
N ARG A 168 -4.28 -21.71 12.91
CA ARG A 168 -3.15 -21.38 13.77
C ARG A 168 -3.33 -20.04 14.49
N ARG A 169 -3.50 -18.96 13.73
CA ARG A 169 -3.60 -17.61 14.27
C ARG A 169 -4.22 -16.65 13.26
N ALA A 170 -4.91 -15.63 13.75
CA ALA A 170 -5.45 -14.58 12.90
C ALA A 170 -4.35 -13.72 12.26
N GLY A 171 -4.63 -13.18 11.07
CA GLY A 171 -3.81 -12.20 10.37
C GLY A 171 -2.53 -12.75 9.75
N SER A 172 -1.62 -11.86 9.39
CA SER A 172 -0.39 -12.19 8.65
C SER A 172 0.56 -13.10 9.41
N LEU A 173 0.52 -13.12 10.74
CA LEU A 173 1.36 -14.02 11.53
C LEU A 173 0.95 -15.48 11.34
N GLY A 174 -0.36 -15.79 11.33
CA GLY A 174 -0.84 -17.14 11.04
C GLY A 174 -0.45 -17.61 9.64
N PHE A 175 -0.47 -16.71 8.65
CA PHE A 175 0.03 -16.99 7.29
C PHE A 175 1.53 -17.27 7.29
N ALA A 176 2.33 -16.48 8.01
CA ALA A 176 3.77 -16.72 8.13
C ALA A 176 4.10 -18.06 8.78
N GLU A 177 3.35 -18.44 9.83
CA GLU A 177 3.47 -19.74 10.46
C GLU A 177 3.09 -20.90 9.52
N ALA A 178 2.00 -20.75 8.75
CA ALA A 178 1.58 -21.75 7.78
C ALA A 178 2.59 -21.94 6.66
N LEU A 179 3.12 -20.85 6.12
CA LEU A 179 4.18 -20.88 5.11
C LEU A 179 5.46 -21.53 5.64
N LEU A 180 5.86 -21.20 6.87
CA LEU A 180 7.04 -21.76 7.51
C LEU A 180 6.89 -23.27 7.78
N LEU A 181 5.69 -23.73 8.13
CA LEU A 181 5.40 -25.15 8.26
C LEU A 181 5.66 -25.90 6.96
N GLU A 182 5.11 -25.38 5.85
CA GLU A 182 5.32 -26.01 4.55
C GLU A 182 6.78 -25.96 4.12
N TYR A 183 7.46 -24.83 4.33
CA TYR A 183 8.89 -24.71 4.06
C TYR A 183 9.74 -25.71 4.82
N ASN A 184 9.42 -25.96 6.11
CA ASN A 184 10.15 -26.87 6.97
C ASN A 184 9.84 -28.36 6.73
N LYS A 185 8.76 -28.71 6.03
CA LYS A 185 8.41 -30.12 5.75
C LYS A 185 9.57 -30.86 5.10
N LYS A 186 9.92 -32.00 5.65
CA LYS A 186 11.00 -32.88 5.15
C LYS A 186 12.33 -32.12 4.95
N SER A 187 12.62 -31.11 5.76
CA SER A 187 13.86 -30.35 5.72
C SER A 187 14.86 -30.90 6.72
N LYS A 188 16.10 -31.12 6.27
CA LYS A 188 17.21 -31.44 7.16
C LYS A 188 17.58 -30.26 8.06
N TYR A 189 17.36 -29.03 7.56
CA TYR A 189 17.63 -27.79 8.28
C TYR A 189 16.33 -26.96 8.33
N SER A 190 15.61 -27.11 9.43
CA SER A 190 14.38 -26.36 9.68
C SER A 190 14.68 -24.95 10.17
N LEU A 191 13.94 -23.98 9.68
CA LEU A 191 13.98 -22.61 10.19
C LEU A 191 13.21 -22.53 11.51
N PRO A 192 13.80 -21.99 12.59
CA PRO A 192 13.18 -21.98 13.92
C PRO A 192 12.02 -20.99 13.98
N PHE A 193 10.88 -21.42 14.51
CA PHE A 193 9.66 -20.60 14.64
C PHE A 193 9.85 -19.38 15.54
N GLU A 194 10.73 -19.45 16.54
CA GLU A 194 10.98 -18.39 17.52
C GLU A 194 11.38 -17.07 16.86
N LYS A 195 12.08 -17.12 15.73
CA LYS A 195 12.49 -15.93 14.99
C LYS A 195 11.31 -15.13 14.43
N LEU A 196 10.14 -15.73 14.18
CA LEU A 196 8.94 -15.02 13.75
C LEU A 196 8.37 -14.08 14.82
N TYR A 197 8.66 -14.38 16.09
CA TYR A 197 8.10 -13.63 17.23
C TYR A 197 9.06 -12.58 17.76
N THR A 198 10.33 -12.60 17.35
CA THR A 198 11.30 -11.57 17.72
C THR A 198 11.02 -10.29 16.90
N HIS A 199 10.52 -9.25 17.55
CA HIS A 199 10.36 -7.93 16.97
C HIS A 199 11.74 -7.26 16.82
N LYS A 200 12.51 -7.64 15.82
CA LYS A 200 13.58 -6.77 15.35
C LYS A 200 12.91 -5.66 14.52
N HIS A 201 12.77 -4.47 15.10
CA HIS A 201 12.54 -3.28 14.29
C HIS A 201 13.70 -3.19 13.30
N PRO A 202 13.46 -3.12 11.99
CA PRO A 202 14.52 -2.85 11.04
C PRO A 202 15.17 -1.53 11.47
N LYS A 203 16.49 -1.48 11.55
CA LYS A 203 17.20 -0.22 11.71
C LYS A 203 16.74 0.65 10.52
N LYS A 204 16.11 1.79 10.80
CA LYS A 204 15.89 2.81 9.79
C LYS A 204 17.27 3.19 9.27
N GLU A 205 17.61 2.75 8.08
CA GLU A 205 18.70 3.37 7.34
C GLU A 205 18.27 4.81 7.11
N ASN A 206 18.99 5.72 7.78
CA ASN A 206 18.82 7.16 7.61
C ASN A 206 19.34 7.55 6.22
N ASN A 207 18.61 7.21 5.18
CA ASN A 207 18.73 7.86 3.87
C ASN A 207 17.97 9.20 3.93
N GLN A 208 18.36 10.05 4.88
CA GLN A 208 18.14 11.48 4.74
C GLN A 208 19.15 11.98 3.71
N LEU A 209 18.78 11.92 2.44
CA LEU A 209 19.28 12.89 1.47
C LEU A 209 18.91 14.25 2.05
N LYS A 210 19.91 14.94 2.62
CA LYS A 210 19.81 16.33 3.02
C LYS A 210 19.56 17.14 1.75
N MET A 211 18.30 17.34 1.41
CA MET A 211 17.92 18.38 0.45
C MET A 211 18.17 19.71 1.14
N ASN A 212 19.29 20.35 0.77
CA ASN A 212 19.53 21.73 1.12
C ASN A 212 18.44 22.59 0.46
N PRO A 213 17.72 23.43 1.23
CA PRO A 213 16.72 24.30 0.64
C PRO A 213 17.44 25.30 -0.29
N VAL A 214 17.12 25.25 -1.56
CA VAL A 214 17.53 26.26 -2.54
C VAL A 214 16.85 27.56 -2.14
N LYS A 215 17.62 28.52 -1.64
CA LYS A 215 17.15 29.89 -1.43
C LYS A 215 16.93 30.55 -2.78
N VAL A 216 15.67 30.67 -3.18
CA VAL A 216 15.29 31.50 -4.33
C VAL A 216 15.33 32.95 -3.88
N PRO A 217 16.11 33.86 -4.51
CA PRO A 217 16.11 35.27 -4.17
C PRO A 217 14.79 35.91 -4.61
N LEU A 218 14.10 36.57 -3.69
CA LEU A 218 12.97 37.42 -3.99
C LEU A 218 13.44 38.62 -4.82
N GLN A 219 13.11 38.65 -6.09
CA GLN A 219 13.23 39.87 -6.90
C GLN A 219 12.18 40.87 -6.46
N LYS A 220 12.61 42.00 -5.93
CA LYS A 220 11.75 43.16 -5.69
C LYS A 220 11.34 43.72 -7.06
N VAL A 221 10.05 43.65 -7.34
CA VAL A 221 9.45 44.41 -8.46
C VAL A 221 9.25 45.84 -7.98
N SER A 222 9.89 46.74 -8.67
CA SER A 222 9.73 48.23 -8.52
C SER A 222 8.47 48.67 -9.23
#